data_9502da04929a7fce46dc5ff2cfdf02ef
#
_entry.id   9502da04929a7fce46dc5ff2cfdf02ef
#
_cell.length_a   1.000
_cell.length_b   1.000
_cell.length_c   1.000
_cell.angle_alpha   90.00
_cell.angle_beta   90.00
_cell.angle_gamma   90.00
#
_symmetry.space_group_name_H-M   'P 1'
#
loop_
_entity.id
_entity.type
_entity.pdbx_description
1 polymer ?
#
loop_
_entity_poly.entity_id
_entity_poly.type
_entity_poly.pdbx_seq_one_letter_code
_entity_poly.pdbx_strand_id
1 'polypeptide(L)'
;MALKHKRKKFKLKNNQNIKVIKKKFPKDIHGEAIDGNTIAISKDLNPGSEFYKEVVAHEKHHAKEMRSGRIAYGDDWVRSDGKTYPRKDGKIKYNGKWLHDGHKDLPWEKRAENAEKNV
;
A
#
# COMPACT_ATOMS: atom_id res chain seq x y z
N MET A 1 18.11 -8.63 -30.14
CA MET A 1 17.29 -8.36 -30.38
C MET A 1 16.07 -8.18 -29.66
N ALA A 2 15.12 -8.72 -29.97
CA ALA A 2 13.83 -8.52 -29.41
C ALA A 2 13.74 -8.67 -27.91
N LEU A 3 14.61 -9.43 -27.36
CA LEU A 3 14.58 -9.68 -25.93
C LEU A 3 14.69 -8.44 -25.10
N LYS A 4 15.45 -7.48 -25.56
CA LYS A 4 15.64 -6.27 -24.79
C LYS A 4 14.40 -5.45 -24.70
N HIS A 5 13.64 -5.44 -25.74
CA HIS A 5 12.44 -4.65 -25.74
C HIS A 5 11.43 -5.17 -24.76
N LYS A 6 11.42 -6.45 -24.60
CA LYS A 6 10.48 -7.03 -23.66
C LYS A 6 10.72 -6.56 -22.26
N ARG A 7 11.98 -6.42 -21.89
CA ARG A 7 12.26 -5.97 -20.55
C ARG A 7 11.75 -4.60 -20.27
N LYS A 8 11.89 -3.70 -21.24
CA LYS A 8 11.41 -2.37 -21.04
C LYS A 8 9.93 -2.34 -20.87
N LYS A 9 9.24 -3.06 -21.72
CA LYS A 9 7.81 -3.09 -21.62
C LYS A 9 7.38 -3.64 -20.28
N PHE A 10 8.10 -4.63 -19.84
CA PHE A 10 7.78 -5.27 -18.59
C PHE A 10 7.83 -4.25 -17.46
N LYS A 11 8.83 -3.41 -17.43
CA LYS A 11 8.92 -2.41 -16.39
C LYS A 11 7.76 -1.45 -16.41
N LEU A 12 7.41 -0.97 -17.58
CA LEU A 12 6.30 -0.05 -17.69
C LEU A 12 5.02 -0.68 -17.22
N LYS A 13 4.80 -1.91 -17.59
CA LYS A 13 3.60 -2.59 -17.16
C LYS A 13 3.56 -2.76 -15.67
N ASN A 14 4.69 -3.07 -15.07
CA ASN A 14 4.73 -3.24 -13.64
C ASN A 14 4.33 -2.00 -12.91
N ASN A 15 4.67 -0.84 -13.45
CA ASN A 15 4.31 0.41 -12.82
C ASN A 15 2.85 0.74 -12.98
N GLN A 16 2.21 0.19 -13.99
CA GLN A 16 0.85 0.55 -14.31
C GLN A 16 -0.19 -0.50 -13.99
N ASN A 17 0.26 -1.71 -13.75
CA ASN A 17 -0.68 -2.82 -13.64
C ASN A 17 -1.04 -3.21 -12.22
N ILE A 18 -1.34 -2.22 -11.42
CA ILE A 18 -1.89 -2.51 -10.11
C ILE A 18 -3.38 -2.68 -10.29
N LYS A 19 -3.87 -3.87 -9.97
CA LYS A 19 -5.27 -4.19 -10.10
C LYS A 19 -6.07 -3.59 -8.97
N VAL A 20 -7.19 -2.97 -9.29
CA VAL A 20 -8.07 -2.38 -8.29
C VAL A 20 -9.34 -3.24 -8.22
N ILE A 21 -9.63 -3.79 -7.06
CA ILE A 21 -10.85 -4.55 -6.87
C ILE A 21 -11.71 -3.86 -5.81
N LYS A 22 -13.01 -4.16 -5.82
CA LYS A 22 -13.92 -3.60 -4.84
C LYS A 22 -14.20 -4.63 -3.79
N LYS A 23 -14.28 -4.18 -2.55
CA LYS A 23 -14.46 -5.08 -1.42
C LYS A 23 -15.27 -4.40 -0.35
N LYS A 24 -16.04 -5.17 0.42
CA LYS A 24 -16.76 -4.64 1.55
C LYS A 24 -15.82 -4.62 2.74
N PHE A 25 -15.69 -3.47 3.37
CA PHE A 25 -14.86 -3.30 4.55
C PHE A 25 -15.70 -2.89 5.75
N PRO A 26 -15.20 -3.12 6.96
CA PRO A 26 -15.82 -2.54 8.15
C PRO A 26 -15.82 -1.03 8.05
N LYS A 27 -16.68 -0.39 8.82
CA LYS A 27 -16.73 1.06 8.88
C LYS A 27 -15.34 1.59 9.23
N ASP A 28 -14.98 2.70 8.65
CA ASP A 28 -13.71 3.38 8.86
C ASP A 28 -12.50 2.78 8.14
N ILE A 29 -12.69 1.68 7.43
CA ILE A 29 -11.63 1.16 6.57
C ILE A 29 -12.06 1.38 5.13
N HIS A 30 -11.22 2.09 4.37
CA HIS A 30 -11.57 2.48 3.02
C HIS A 30 -10.83 1.72 1.93
N GLY A 31 -9.73 1.06 2.28
CA GLY A 31 -8.97 0.29 1.30
C GLY A 31 -7.84 -0.47 1.96
N GLU A 32 -7.19 -1.32 1.18
CA GLU A 32 -6.00 -2.04 1.63
C GLU A 32 -5.17 -2.44 0.42
N ALA A 33 -3.86 -2.50 0.60
CA ALA A 33 -2.98 -3.08 -0.42
C ALA A 33 -2.84 -4.56 -0.07
N ILE A 34 -3.32 -5.41 -0.98
CA ILE A 34 -3.30 -6.85 -0.74
C ILE A 34 -1.91 -7.40 -0.99
N ASP A 35 -1.30 -6.98 -2.08
CA ASP A 35 0.07 -7.36 -2.42
C ASP A 35 0.63 -6.31 -3.38
N GLY A 36 1.79 -6.57 -3.96
CA GLY A 36 2.42 -5.62 -4.87
C GLY A 36 1.69 -5.38 -6.18
N ASN A 37 0.65 -6.16 -6.45
CA ASN A 37 -0.07 -6.09 -7.71
C ASN A 37 -1.55 -5.78 -7.56
N THR A 38 -2.07 -5.76 -6.36
CA THR A 38 -3.52 -5.66 -6.14
C THR A 38 -3.85 -4.80 -4.95
N ILE A 39 -4.80 -3.89 -5.12
CA ILE A 39 -5.37 -3.14 -4.01
C ILE A 39 -6.88 -3.37 -4.00
N ALA A 40 -7.47 -3.24 -2.82
CA ALA A 40 -8.92 -3.34 -2.65
C ALA A 40 -9.43 -2.01 -2.13
N ILE A 41 -10.53 -1.52 -2.70
CA ILE A 41 -11.14 -0.26 -2.30
C ILE A 41 -12.58 -0.54 -1.87
N SER A 42 -13.02 0.16 -0.85
CA SER A 42 -14.37 -0.01 -0.32
C SER A 42 -15.42 0.18 -1.40
N LYS A 43 -16.36 -0.75 -1.47
CA LYS A 43 -17.49 -0.66 -2.38
C LYS A 43 -18.36 0.55 -2.08
N ASP A 44 -18.28 1.07 -0.86
CA ASP A 44 -19.13 2.17 -0.45
C ASP A 44 -18.62 3.53 -0.88
N LEU A 45 -17.42 3.60 -1.45
CA LEU A 45 -16.88 4.86 -1.92
C LEU A 45 -17.34 5.16 -3.33
N ASN A 46 -17.63 6.44 -3.57
CA ASN A 46 -18.02 6.91 -4.89
C ASN A 46 -16.78 7.02 -5.78
N PRO A 47 -16.67 6.24 -6.86
CA PRO A 47 -15.48 6.27 -7.72
C PRO A 47 -15.17 7.63 -8.33
N GLY A 48 -16.14 8.51 -8.42
CA GLY A 48 -15.92 9.83 -8.98
C GLY A 48 -15.48 10.87 -7.97
N SER A 49 -15.39 10.52 -6.69
CA SER A 49 -15.06 11.49 -5.67
C SER A 49 -13.57 11.71 -5.52
N GLU A 50 -13.19 12.86 -4.99
CA GLU A 50 -11.79 13.15 -4.69
C GLU A 50 -11.28 12.19 -3.62
N PHE A 51 -12.11 11.87 -2.65
CA PHE A 51 -11.72 10.95 -1.59
C PHE A 51 -11.37 9.58 -2.15
N TYR A 52 -12.14 9.09 -3.12
CA TYR A 52 -11.84 7.81 -3.76
C TYR A 52 -10.44 7.85 -4.40
N LYS A 53 -10.13 8.95 -5.09
CA LYS A 53 -8.83 9.10 -5.74
C LYS A 53 -7.69 9.10 -4.72
N GLU A 54 -7.90 9.73 -3.59
CA GLU A 54 -6.90 9.77 -2.53
C GLU A 54 -6.67 8.37 -1.96
N VAL A 55 -7.75 7.63 -1.71
CA VAL A 55 -7.63 6.26 -1.19
C VAL A 55 -6.89 5.37 -2.19
N VAL A 56 -7.23 5.49 -3.48
CA VAL A 56 -6.55 4.70 -4.51
C VAL A 56 -5.05 5.04 -4.52
N ALA A 57 -4.70 6.31 -4.46
CA ALA A 57 -3.29 6.72 -4.46
C ALA A 57 -2.54 6.19 -3.25
N HIS A 58 -3.19 6.24 -2.09
CA HIS A 58 -2.62 5.74 -0.84
C HIS A 58 -2.31 4.24 -0.95
N GLU A 59 -3.30 3.46 -1.36
CA GLU A 59 -3.11 2.00 -1.44
C GLU A 59 -2.16 1.60 -2.57
N LYS A 60 -2.19 2.31 -3.69
CA LYS A 60 -1.23 2.04 -4.75
C LYS A 60 0.20 2.29 -4.30
N HIS A 61 0.40 3.30 -3.46
CA HIS A 61 1.73 3.58 -2.94
C HIS A 61 2.23 2.41 -2.10
N HIS A 62 1.38 1.87 -1.22
CA HIS A 62 1.72 0.69 -0.45
C HIS A 62 2.04 -0.49 -1.37
N ALA A 63 1.24 -0.73 -2.39
CA ALA A 63 1.48 -1.83 -3.31
C ALA A 63 2.82 -1.68 -4.03
N LYS A 64 3.16 -0.47 -4.43
CA LYS A 64 4.45 -0.23 -5.09
C LYS A 64 5.61 -0.51 -4.15
N GLU A 65 5.49 -0.14 -2.89
CA GLU A 65 6.53 -0.43 -1.92
C GLU A 65 6.66 -1.92 -1.63
N MET A 66 5.54 -2.64 -1.60
CA MET A 66 5.57 -4.09 -1.47
C MET A 66 6.26 -4.73 -2.66
N ARG A 67 5.95 -4.24 -3.86
CA ARG A 67 6.54 -4.78 -5.07
C ARG A 67 8.04 -4.57 -5.13
N SER A 68 8.52 -3.42 -4.68
CA SER A 68 9.94 -3.11 -4.69
C SER A 68 10.70 -3.74 -3.53
N GLY A 69 10.00 -4.28 -2.55
CA GLY A 69 10.63 -4.84 -1.36
C GLY A 69 10.96 -3.80 -0.30
N ARG A 70 10.58 -2.55 -0.51
CA ARG A 70 10.83 -1.52 0.49
C ARG A 70 10.05 -1.78 1.76
N ILE A 71 8.85 -2.33 1.63
CA ILE A 71 8.06 -2.77 2.77
C ILE A 71 7.69 -4.24 2.59
N ALA A 72 7.73 -5.00 3.67
CA ALA A 72 7.33 -6.40 3.66
C ALA A 72 6.64 -6.71 4.98
N TYR A 73 5.65 -7.60 4.93
CA TYR A 73 4.87 -7.98 6.09
C TYR A 73 5.02 -9.47 6.38
N GLY A 74 5.23 -9.79 7.64
CA GLY A 74 5.16 -11.17 8.11
C GLY A 74 4.04 -11.27 9.14
N ASP A 75 3.86 -12.45 9.71
CA ASP A 75 2.81 -12.65 10.70
C ASP A 75 3.05 -11.83 11.96
N ASP A 76 4.30 -11.71 12.38
CA ASP A 76 4.66 -11.04 13.62
C ASP A 76 5.69 -9.94 13.42
N TRP A 77 5.86 -9.46 12.21
CA TRP A 77 6.80 -8.38 11.92
C TRP A 77 6.39 -7.58 10.69
N VAL A 78 6.91 -6.35 10.62
CA VAL A 78 6.86 -5.54 9.40
C VAL A 78 8.27 -5.02 9.19
N ARG A 79 8.75 -5.04 7.95
CA ARG A 79 10.06 -4.50 7.61
C ARG A 79 9.89 -3.33 6.66
N SER A 80 10.55 -2.22 6.96
CA SER A 80 10.53 -1.04 6.11
C SER A 80 11.92 -0.43 6.08
N ASP A 81 12.43 -0.18 4.88
CA ASP A 81 13.77 0.39 4.69
C ASP A 81 14.85 -0.37 5.43
N GLY A 82 14.73 -1.70 5.44
CA GLY A 82 15.71 -2.57 6.06
C GLY A 82 15.59 -2.74 7.56
N LYS A 83 14.64 -2.04 8.20
CA LYS A 83 14.41 -2.17 9.63
C LYS A 83 13.19 -3.02 9.88
N THR A 84 13.26 -3.88 10.89
CA THR A 84 12.17 -4.78 11.23
C THR A 84 11.51 -4.32 12.53
N TYR A 85 10.18 -4.28 12.51
CA TYR A 85 9.38 -3.85 13.65
C TYR A 85 8.48 -4.99 14.10
N PRO A 86 8.35 -5.24 15.41
CA PRO A 86 7.45 -6.28 15.91
C PRO A 86 6.00 -5.94 15.59
N ARG A 87 5.21 -6.96 15.29
CA ARG A 87 3.79 -6.82 14.99
C ARG A 87 3.02 -7.83 15.82
N LYS A 88 1.97 -7.37 16.49
CA LYS A 88 1.18 -8.25 17.34
C LYS A 88 -0.22 -7.67 17.53
N ASP A 89 -1.22 -8.50 17.39
CA ASP A 89 -2.62 -8.12 17.64
C ASP A 89 -3.04 -6.84 16.90
N GLY A 90 -2.63 -6.73 15.64
CA GLY A 90 -3.00 -5.59 14.81
C GLY A 90 -2.23 -4.32 15.13
N LYS A 91 -1.16 -4.43 15.92
CA LYS A 91 -0.34 -3.29 16.29
C LYS A 91 1.12 -3.52 15.92
N ILE A 92 1.83 -2.42 15.74
CA ILE A 92 3.24 -2.44 15.37
C ILE A 92 4.00 -1.65 16.43
N LYS A 93 5.11 -2.20 16.90
CA LYS A 93 5.94 -1.51 17.88
C LYS A 93 6.90 -0.59 17.18
N TYR A 94 6.68 0.71 17.33
CA TYR A 94 7.47 1.73 16.68
C TYR A 94 7.93 2.75 17.72
N ASN A 95 9.23 2.97 17.81
CA ASN A 95 9.81 3.87 18.79
C ASN A 95 9.35 3.58 20.21
N GLY A 96 9.29 2.31 20.55
CA GLY A 96 8.91 1.89 21.90
C GLY A 96 7.43 1.90 22.20
N LYS A 97 6.59 2.27 21.23
CA LYS A 97 5.15 2.31 21.43
C LYS A 97 4.44 1.37 20.49
N TRP A 98 3.35 0.78 20.96
CA TRP A 98 2.51 -0.05 20.10
C TRP A 98 1.47 0.84 19.43
N LEU A 99 1.57 0.95 18.10
CA LEU A 99 0.64 1.74 17.28
C LEU A 99 -0.19 0.80 16.45
N HIS A 100 -1.48 1.11 16.25
CA HIS A 100 -2.31 0.25 15.42
C HIS A 100 -1.78 0.23 13.99
N ASP A 101 -2.04 -0.85 13.32
CA ASP A 101 -1.68 -1.02 11.91
C ASP A 101 -2.37 0.10 11.13
N GLY A 102 -1.63 0.79 10.28
CA GLY A 102 -2.18 1.92 9.54
C GLY A 102 -2.04 3.27 10.24
N HIS A 103 -1.45 3.29 11.44
CA HIS A 103 -1.30 4.54 12.18
C HIS A 103 -0.48 5.54 11.39
N LYS A 104 -0.94 6.79 11.37
CA LYS A 104 -0.32 7.85 10.55
C LYS A 104 1.13 8.15 10.90
N ASP A 105 1.60 7.81 12.09
CA ASP A 105 2.97 8.08 12.48
C ASP A 105 3.96 7.03 11.97
N LEU A 106 3.48 5.93 11.44
CA LEU A 106 4.37 4.92 10.85
C LEU A 106 4.98 5.49 9.57
N PRO A 107 6.29 5.30 9.35
CA PRO A 107 6.95 5.90 8.18
C PRO A 107 6.30 5.55 6.85
N TRP A 108 5.86 4.30 6.67
CA TRP A 108 5.24 3.89 5.42
C TRP A 108 3.85 4.47 5.24
N GLU A 109 3.17 4.79 6.34
CA GLU A 109 1.87 5.47 6.24
C GLU A 109 2.06 6.94 5.90
N LYS A 110 3.09 7.56 6.43
CA LYS A 110 3.39 8.94 6.06
C LYS A 110 3.70 9.08 4.58
N ARG A 111 4.44 8.12 4.03
CA ARG A 111 4.76 8.15 2.61
C ARG A 111 3.52 7.97 1.75
N ALA A 112 2.61 7.08 2.19
CA ALA A 112 1.37 6.86 1.46
C ALA A 112 0.45 8.09 1.53
N GLU A 113 0.40 8.76 2.67
CA GLU A 113 -0.37 9.99 2.80
C GLU A 113 0.18 11.09 1.90
N ASN A 114 1.50 11.15 1.75
CA ASN A 114 2.08 12.12 0.83
C ASN A 114 1.68 11.83 -0.61
N ALA A 115 1.52 10.56 -0.96
CA ALA A 115 1.08 10.20 -2.30
C ALA A 115 -0.34 10.69 -2.58
N GLU A 116 -1.19 10.77 -1.56
CA GLU A 116 -2.56 11.28 -1.71
C GLU A 116 -2.57 12.73 -2.16
N LYS A 117 -1.56 13.49 -1.78
CA LYS A 117 -1.53 14.92 -2.09
C LYS A 117 -1.22 15.22 -3.55
N ASN A 118 -0.84 14.20 -4.30
CA ASN A 118 -0.49 14.38 -5.71
C ASN A 118 -1.57 13.91 -6.68
N VAL A 119 -2.76 13.70 -6.21
CA VAL A 119 -3.88 13.30 -7.08
C VAL A 119 -4.73 14.47 -7.50
#